data_bc04ad355dbd526ba6a8021fef0824f0
#
_entry.id   bc04ad355dbd526ba6a8021fef0824f0
#
_cell.length_a   1.000
_cell.length_b   1.000
_cell.length_c   1.000
_cell.angle_alpha   90.00
_cell.angle_beta   90.00
_cell.angle_gamma   90.00
#
_symmetry.space_group_name_H-M   'P 1'
#
loop_
_entity.id
_entity.type
_entity.pdbx_description
1 polymer ?
#
loop_
_entity_poly.entity_id
_entity_poly.type
_entity_poly.pdbx_seq_one_letter_code
_entity_poly.pdbx_strand_id
1 'polypeptide(L)'
;YCFKTQYHWTDQDFKKSNIFNVWDLKDPKLMEQKLLFKSQLTPEDIKYKEAAGKLSRTERQWLQIEKERGDDFTEFVDIEGLQQEMNTWVYPLHFIDFETSTVPLPFHTGRKPYEQIAFQFSHHIYHEDGRIEHANEYINTTAGEFPNFEFIEHLQKALSKDEGTIFKFATH
;
A
#
# COMPACT_ATOMS: atom_id res chain seq x y z
N TYR A 1 20.41 17.70 -8.81
CA TYR A 1 20.63 18.90 -9.65
C TYR A 1 19.46 19.87 -9.54
N CYS A 2 18.22 19.47 -9.82
CA CYS A 2 17.06 20.37 -9.84
C CYS A 2 16.84 21.16 -8.54
N PHE A 3 16.98 20.54 -7.37
CA PHE A 3 16.80 21.24 -6.09
C PHE A 3 17.88 22.27 -5.83
N LYS A 4 19.13 21.99 -6.20
CA LYS A 4 20.22 22.97 -6.08
C LYS A 4 20.01 24.19 -6.98
N THR A 5 19.50 23.99 -8.18
CA THR A 5 19.28 25.08 -9.15
C THR A 5 17.97 25.83 -8.91
N GLN A 6 16.88 25.15 -8.68
CA GLN A 6 15.55 25.74 -8.57
C GLN A 6 15.24 26.32 -7.18
N TYR A 7 15.72 25.65 -6.12
CA TYR A 7 15.43 26.03 -4.74
C TYR A 7 16.68 26.47 -3.97
N HIS A 8 17.85 26.49 -4.63
CA HIS A 8 19.15 26.86 -4.05
C HIS A 8 19.56 26.02 -2.85
N TRP A 9 19.13 24.72 -2.82
CA TRP A 9 19.47 23.82 -1.74
C TRP A 9 20.98 23.57 -1.66
N THR A 10 21.50 23.67 -0.46
CA THR A 10 22.84 23.24 -0.08
C THR A 10 22.87 21.75 0.27
N ASP A 11 24.06 21.18 0.43
CA ASP A 11 24.20 19.79 0.89
C ASP A 11 23.64 19.58 2.32
N GLN A 12 23.55 20.63 3.12
CA GLN A 12 22.92 20.60 4.44
C GLN A 12 21.39 20.55 4.34
N ASP A 13 20.81 21.19 3.31
CA ASP A 13 19.34 21.17 3.12
C ASP A 13 18.84 19.77 2.72
N PHE A 14 19.65 19.00 2.02
CA PHE A 14 19.32 17.59 1.70
C PHE A 14 19.30 16.66 2.93
N LYS A 15 19.91 17.08 4.04
CA LYS A 15 19.90 16.32 5.30
C LYS A 15 18.69 16.66 6.19
N LYS A 16 18.01 17.76 5.90
CA LYS A 16 16.82 18.18 6.63
C LYS A 16 15.62 17.35 6.24
N SER A 17 14.74 17.10 7.21
CA SER A 17 13.46 16.47 6.96
C SER A 17 12.59 17.34 6.06
N ASN A 18 12.09 16.77 4.98
CA ASN A 18 11.40 17.49 3.93
C ASN A 18 10.03 16.88 3.59
N ILE A 19 9.24 17.59 2.79
CA ILE A 19 7.86 17.19 2.46
C ILE A 19 7.77 15.86 1.70
N PHE A 20 8.82 15.45 0.97
CA PHE A 20 8.84 14.21 0.19
C PHE A 20 8.97 12.97 1.07
N ASN A 21 9.36 13.14 2.34
CA ASN A 21 9.40 12.08 3.35
C ASN A 21 8.08 11.95 4.13
N VAL A 22 7.09 12.83 3.90
CA VAL A 22 5.77 12.70 4.53
C VAL A 22 4.92 11.72 3.72
N TRP A 23 4.41 10.70 4.38
CA TRP A 23 3.60 9.67 3.75
C TRP A 23 2.42 10.26 2.96
N ASP A 24 2.29 9.88 1.70
CA ASP A 24 1.22 10.28 0.77
C ASP A 24 0.97 11.80 0.64
N LEU A 25 1.94 12.64 0.97
CA LEU A 25 1.85 14.09 0.77
C LEU A 25 2.25 14.45 -0.66
N LYS A 26 1.27 14.71 -1.52
CA LYS A 26 1.44 14.96 -2.95
C LYS A 26 0.79 16.29 -3.37
N ASP A 27 0.92 17.35 -2.58
CA ASP A 27 0.36 18.66 -2.94
C ASP A 27 1.44 19.52 -3.65
N PRO A 28 1.31 19.76 -4.98
CA PRO A 28 2.28 20.56 -5.74
C PRO A 28 2.31 22.03 -5.28
N LYS A 29 1.26 22.52 -4.64
CA LYS A 29 1.21 23.91 -4.12
C LYS A 29 2.27 24.18 -3.06
N LEU A 30 2.64 23.17 -2.28
CA LEU A 30 3.71 23.31 -1.30
C LEU A 30 5.04 23.62 -1.98
N MET A 31 5.31 23.02 -3.14
CA MET A 31 6.49 23.31 -3.93
C MET A 31 6.45 24.71 -4.54
N GLU A 32 5.30 25.14 -5.03
CA GLU A 32 5.09 26.50 -5.58
C GLU A 32 5.30 27.56 -4.50
N GLN A 33 4.84 27.30 -3.28
CA GLN A 33 4.98 28.15 -2.10
C GLN A 33 6.37 28.03 -1.44
N LYS A 34 7.25 27.17 -1.94
CA LYS A 34 8.57 26.86 -1.39
C LYS A 34 8.54 26.33 0.06
N LEU A 35 7.45 25.71 0.46
CA LEU A 35 7.29 25.01 1.73
C LEU A 35 7.85 23.58 1.59
N LEU A 36 9.17 23.47 1.59
CA LEU A 36 9.87 22.23 1.24
C LEU A 36 10.32 21.41 2.45
N PHE A 37 10.35 22.01 3.64
CA PHE A 37 10.78 21.34 4.87
C PHE A 37 9.61 21.15 5.82
N LYS A 38 9.56 20.00 6.50
CA LYS A 38 8.50 19.68 7.49
C LYS A 38 8.40 20.75 8.59
N SER A 39 9.53 21.37 8.96
CA SER A 39 9.56 22.46 9.95
C SER A 39 8.79 23.72 9.52
N GLN A 40 8.53 23.91 8.25
CA GLN A 40 7.80 25.06 7.72
C GLN A 40 6.29 24.85 7.68
N LEU A 41 5.81 23.58 7.72
CA LEU A 41 4.41 23.27 7.52
C LEU A 41 3.56 23.58 8.75
N THR A 42 2.32 23.97 8.50
CA THR A 42 1.24 24.10 9.49
C THR A 42 0.13 23.11 9.18
N PRO A 43 -0.82 22.86 10.11
CA PRO A 43 -1.97 22.00 9.83
C PRO A 43 -2.78 22.45 8.61
N GLU A 44 -2.87 23.76 8.37
CA GLU A 44 -3.58 24.35 7.24
C GLU A 44 -2.94 24.00 5.90
N ASP A 45 -1.61 23.92 5.84
CA ASP A 45 -0.88 23.61 4.62
C ASP A 45 -1.18 22.19 4.10
N ILE A 46 -1.43 21.25 5.01
CA ILE A 46 -1.82 19.88 4.68
C ILE A 46 -3.33 19.65 4.71
N LYS A 47 -4.12 20.71 4.93
CA LYS A 47 -5.58 20.63 5.05
C LYS A 47 -6.00 19.65 6.14
N TYR A 48 -5.37 19.77 7.32
CA TYR A 48 -5.61 18.89 8.45
C TYR A 48 -7.10 18.73 8.75
N LYS A 49 -7.53 17.49 8.90
CA LYS A 49 -8.92 17.16 9.22
C LYS A 49 -8.96 15.89 10.07
N GLU A 50 -9.56 16.00 11.24
CA GLU A 50 -9.83 14.87 12.11
C GLU A 50 -10.93 13.98 11.55
N ALA A 51 -10.82 12.67 11.83
CA ALA A 51 -11.83 11.68 11.51
C ALA A 51 -12.25 10.93 12.78
N ALA A 52 -13.53 10.60 12.86
CA ALA A 52 -14.03 9.80 13.97
C ALA A 52 -13.58 8.32 13.83
N GLY A 53 -13.09 7.74 14.92
CA GLY A 53 -12.83 6.31 15.06
C GLY A 53 -11.52 5.78 14.47
N LYS A 54 -10.84 6.54 13.60
CA LYS A 54 -9.52 6.18 13.08
C LYS A 54 -8.77 7.41 12.57
N LEU A 55 -7.46 7.36 12.57
CA LEU A 55 -6.67 8.46 12.02
C LEU A 55 -6.95 8.65 10.53
N SER A 56 -7.35 9.86 10.15
CA SER A 56 -7.44 10.28 8.76
C SER A 56 -6.07 10.30 8.10
N ARG A 57 -6.05 10.47 6.77
CA ARG A 57 -4.80 10.67 6.02
C ARG A 57 -4.01 11.87 6.54
N THR A 58 -4.69 13.00 6.79
CA THR A 58 -4.01 14.24 7.21
C THR A 58 -3.59 14.22 8.68
N GLU A 59 -4.30 13.49 9.54
CA GLU A 59 -3.84 13.22 10.91
C GLU A 59 -2.54 12.40 10.93
N ARG A 60 -2.43 11.35 10.09
CA ARG A 60 -1.19 10.57 9.95
C ARG A 60 -0.02 11.41 9.44
N GLN A 61 -0.29 12.29 8.47
CA GLN A 61 0.72 13.21 7.94
C GLN A 61 1.18 14.19 9.01
N TRP A 62 0.24 14.77 9.76
CA TRP A 62 0.56 15.72 10.80
C TRP A 62 1.30 15.07 11.98
N LEU A 63 0.86 13.91 12.40
CA LEU A 63 1.56 13.11 13.42
C LEU A 63 3.03 12.86 13.05
N GLN A 64 3.30 12.47 11.80
CA GLN A 64 4.66 12.28 11.31
C GLN A 64 5.48 13.59 11.35
N ILE A 65 4.87 14.72 11.02
CA ILE A 65 5.52 16.03 11.07
C ILE A 65 5.83 16.44 12.51
N GLU A 66 4.87 16.30 13.42
CA GLU A 66 5.04 16.68 14.83
C GLU A 66 6.07 15.83 15.56
N LYS A 67 6.05 14.52 15.36
CA LYS A 67 7.05 13.61 15.96
C LYS A 67 8.47 14.02 15.56
N GLU A 68 8.72 14.26 14.28
CA GLU A 68 10.04 14.69 13.83
C GLU A 68 10.43 16.08 14.34
N ARG A 69 9.49 17.02 14.47
CA ARG A 69 9.76 18.34 15.08
C ARG A 69 10.17 18.23 16.54
N GLY A 70 9.61 17.24 17.23
CA GLY A 70 9.94 16.95 18.63
C GLY A 70 11.14 16.03 18.80
N ASP A 71 11.89 15.72 17.73
CA ASP A 71 12.97 14.72 17.73
C ASP A 71 12.50 13.35 18.27
N ASP A 72 11.22 13.04 18.13
CA ASP A 72 10.62 11.78 18.52
C ASP A 72 10.60 10.81 17.32
N PHE A 73 11.52 9.89 17.28
CA PHE A 73 11.66 8.85 16.25
C PHE A 73 11.10 7.49 16.71
N THR A 74 10.34 7.45 17.81
CA THR A 74 9.66 6.23 18.26
C THR A 74 8.53 5.84 17.30
N GLU A 75 8.26 4.56 17.21
CA GLU A 75 7.13 4.06 16.43
C GLU A 75 5.81 4.51 17.06
N PHE A 76 4.84 4.82 16.22
CA PHE A 76 3.45 5.04 16.63
C PHE A 76 2.61 3.85 16.21
N VAL A 77 1.96 3.21 17.19
CA VAL A 77 1.02 2.11 16.96
C VAL A 77 -0.29 2.44 17.67
N ASP A 78 -1.37 2.52 16.91
CA ASP A 78 -2.73 2.57 17.46
C ASP A 78 -3.14 1.16 17.89
N ILE A 79 -2.77 0.80 19.13
CA ILE A 79 -2.98 -0.55 19.66
C ILE A 79 -4.48 -0.85 19.79
N GLU A 80 -5.29 0.13 20.26
CA GLU A 80 -6.73 -0.07 20.43
C GLU A 80 -7.43 -0.25 19.07
N GLY A 81 -7.13 0.60 18.10
CA GLY A 81 -7.67 0.49 16.75
C GLY A 81 -7.25 -0.82 16.06
N LEU A 82 -5.99 -1.22 16.23
CA LEU A 82 -5.50 -2.49 15.70
C LEU A 82 -6.23 -3.69 16.33
N GLN A 83 -6.41 -3.67 17.65
CA GLN A 83 -7.10 -4.75 18.34
C GLN A 83 -8.58 -4.84 17.96
N GLN A 84 -9.26 -3.70 17.79
CA GLN A 84 -10.63 -3.66 17.29
C GLN A 84 -10.74 -4.27 15.89
N GLU A 85 -9.82 -3.93 14.99
CA GLU A 85 -9.76 -4.50 13.65
C GLU A 85 -9.53 -6.02 13.70
N MET A 86 -8.53 -6.47 14.46
CA MET A 86 -8.21 -7.89 14.60
C MET A 86 -9.35 -8.71 15.19
N ASN A 87 -10.15 -8.15 16.07
CA ASN A 87 -11.33 -8.81 16.66
C ASN A 87 -12.45 -9.08 15.63
N THR A 88 -12.40 -8.46 14.46
CA THR A 88 -13.34 -8.72 13.35
C THR A 88 -12.92 -9.89 12.47
N TRP A 89 -11.68 -10.36 12.59
CA TRP A 89 -11.15 -11.41 11.73
C TRP A 89 -11.68 -12.76 12.12
N VAL A 90 -12.04 -13.55 11.12
CA VAL A 90 -12.54 -14.91 11.26
C VAL A 90 -11.46 -15.88 10.80
N TYR A 91 -11.07 -16.83 11.67
CA TYR A 91 -10.12 -17.88 11.31
C TYR A 91 -10.78 -18.99 10.47
N PRO A 92 -10.00 -19.61 9.57
CA PRO A 92 -8.59 -19.38 9.29
C PRO A 92 -8.36 -18.09 8.51
N LEU A 93 -7.16 -17.46 8.65
CA LEU A 93 -6.81 -16.26 7.92
C LEU A 93 -6.10 -16.64 6.62
N HIS A 94 -6.61 -16.16 5.48
CA HIS A 94 -6.07 -16.42 4.16
C HIS A 94 -5.22 -15.24 3.69
N PHE A 95 -3.98 -15.50 3.32
CA PHE A 95 -3.07 -14.51 2.75
C PHE A 95 -2.77 -14.87 1.31
N ILE A 96 -3.09 -13.95 0.40
CA ILE A 96 -2.95 -14.17 -1.04
C ILE A 96 -2.05 -13.10 -1.62
N ASP A 97 -1.07 -13.55 -2.39
CA ASP A 97 -0.21 -12.69 -3.19
C ASP A 97 -0.40 -13.00 -4.68
N PHE A 98 -0.52 -11.94 -5.50
CA PHE A 98 -0.84 -12.02 -6.91
C PHE A 98 0.29 -11.47 -7.77
N GLU A 99 0.60 -12.15 -8.87
CA GLU A 99 1.43 -11.62 -9.93
C GLU A 99 0.58 -11.32 -11.17
N THR A 100 0.72 -10.10 -11.64
CA THR A 100 -0.04 -9.61 -12.79
C THR A 100 0.89 -8.88 -13.78
N SER A 101 0.47 -8.83 -15.03
CA SER A 101 1.17 -8.10 -16.08
C SER A 101 0.22 -7.13 -16.79
N THR A 102 0.74 -5.96 -17.14
CA THR A 102 0.02 -4.94 -17.92
C THR A 102 0.98 -4.39 -18.96
N VAL A 103 0.73 -4.69 -20.23
CA VAL A 103 1.68 -4.38 -21.32
C VAL A 103 1.01 -3.57 -22.44
N PRO A 104 1.76 -2.69 -23.13
CA PRO A 104 1.22 -1.91 -24.25
C PRO A 104 0.89 -2.76 -25.49
N LEU A 105 1.61 -3.86 -25.69
CA LEU A 105 1.34 -4.81 -26.78
C LEU A 105 0.79 -6.10 -26.16
N PRO A 106 -0.48 -6.45 -26.44
CA PRO A 106 -1.09 -7.65 -25.89
C PRO A 106 -0.33 -8.92 -26.24
N PHE A 107 -0.12 -9.81 -25.27
CA PHE A 107 0.46 -11.14 -25.50
C PHE A 107 -0.51 -12.11 -26.20
N HIS A 108 -1.81 -11.80 -26.15
CA HIS A 108 -2.86 -12.69 -26.64
C HIS A 108 -3.71 -12.02 -27.71
N THR A 109 -4.08 -12.76 -28.75
CA THR A 109 -4.92 -12.27 -29.84
C THR A 109 -6.29 -11.83 -29.32
N GLY A 110 -6.79 -10.68 -29.81
CA GLY A 110 -8.10 -10.14 -29.44
C GLY A 110 -8.15 -9.42 -28.09
N ARG A 111 -7.00 -9.23 -27.43
CA ARG A 111 -6.91 -8.48 -26.19
C ARG A 111 -6.51 -7.03 -26.39
N LYS A 112 -6.76 -6.20 -25.38
CA LYS A 112 -6.52 -4.75 -25.45
C LYS A 112 -5.15 -4.38 -24.90
N PRO A 113 -4.52 -3.31 -25.42
CA PRO A 113 -3.37 -2.70 -24.77
C PRO A 113 -3.67 -2.36 -23.30
N TYR A 114 -2.70 -2.60 -22.42
CA TYR A 114 -2.79 -2.36 -20.98
C TYR A 114 -3.91 -3.14 -20.26
N GLU A 115 -4.45 -4.20 -20.87
CA GLU A 115 -5.33 -5.13 -20.17
C GLU A 115 -4.53 -5.90 -19.11
N GLN A 116 -5.08 -5.98 -17.91
CA GLN A 116 -4.42 -6.69 -16.81
C GLN A 116 -4.54 -8.20 -17.01
N ILE A 117 -3.41 -8.87 -16.93
CA ILE A 117 -3.28 -10.32 -17.05
C ILE A 117 -2.85 -10.84 -15.67
N ALA A 118 -3.70 -11.63 -15.03
CA ALA A 118 -3.40 -12.32 -13.78
C ALA A 118 -2.93 -13.74 -14.12
N PHE A 119 -1.68 -14.07 -13.79
CA PHE A 119 -1.07 -15.33 -14.22
C PHE A 119 -0.51 -16.16 -13.08
N GLN A 120 -0.40 -15.63 -11.88
CA GLN A 120 0.09 -16.36 -10.72
C GLN A 120 -0.58 -15.88 -9.44
N PHE A 121 -0.82 -16.82 -8.51
CA PHE A 121 -1.02 -16.50 -7.08
C PHE A 121 -0.31 -17.52 -6.20
N SER A 122 0.01 -17.09 -4.98
CA SER A 122 0.34 -17.95 -3.86
C SER A 122 -0.67 -17.71 -2.73
N HIS A 123 -1.05 -18.79 -2.03
CA HIS A 123 -2.06 -18.75 -0.97
C HIS A 123 -1.54 -19.45 0.27
N HIS A 124 -1.43 -18.67 1.35
CA HIS A 124 -1.06 -19.17 2.67
C HIS A 124 -2.24 -19.03 3.63
N ILE A 125 -2.34 -19.99 4.54
CA ILE A 125 -3.36 -20.01 5.60
C ILE A 125 -2.66 -19.93 6.96
N TYR A 126 -3.15 -19.01 7.81
CA TYR A 126 -2.79 -18.93 9.22
C TYR A 126 -3.97 -19.39 10.07
N HIS A 127 -3.77 -20.47 10.78
CA HIS A 127 -4.77 -21.09 11.64
C HIS A 127 -4.78 -20.47 13.03
N GLU A 128 -5.90 -20.58 13.74
CA GLU A 128 -6.08 -20.06 15.11
C GLU A 128 -5.08 -20.66 16.11
N ASP A 129 -4.65 -21.91 15.88
CA ASP A 129 -3.63 -22.60 16.68
C ASP A 129 -2.18 -22.13 16.41
N GLY A 130 -1.99 -21.14 15.51
CA GLY A 130 -0.69 -20.60 15.12
C GLY A 130 0.01 -21.36 14.00
N ARG A 131 -0.56 -22.41 13.46
CA ARG A 131 0.00 -23.16 12.33
C ARG A 131 -0.11 -22.33 11.04
N ILE A 132 0.97 -22.33 10.26
CA ILE A 132 1.04 -21.70 8.94
C ILE A 132 1.12 -22.81 7.88
N GLU A 133 0.34 -22.67 6.82
CA GLU A 133 0.27 -23.62 5.73
C GLU A 133 0.38 -22.90 4.38
N HIS A 134 1.25 -23.39 3.48
CA HIS A 134 1.17 -23.05 2.06
C HIS A 134 0.09 -23.95 1.45
N ALA A 135 -1.11 -23.41 1.31
CA ALA A 135 -2.30 -24.19 1.00
C ALA A 135 -2.53 -24.43 -0.49
N ASN A 136 -2.24 -23.44 -1.33
CA ASN A 136 -2.44 -23.51 -2.77
C ASN A 136 -1.51 -22.52 -3.50
N GLU A 137 -1.31 -22.82 -4.78
CA GLU A 137 -0.63 -21.96 -5.73
C GLU A 137 -1.19 -22.17 -7.13
N TYR A 138 -1.04 -21.19 -7.98
CA TYR A 138 -1.34 -21.28 -9.41
C TYR A 138 -0.34 -20.47 -10.18
N ILE A 139 0.12 -21.00 -11.31
CA ILE A 139 0.90 -20.26 -12.29
C ILE A 139 0.56 -20.76 -13.69
N ASN A 140 0.20 -19.86 -14.60
CA ASN A 140 0.09 -20.20 -16.02
C ASN A 140 1.41 -19.90 -16.72
N THR A 141 2.00 -20.94 -17.32
CA THR A 141 3.23 -20.87 -18.11
C THR A 141 3.00 -21.25 -19.57
N THR A 142 1.76 -21.49 -19.99
CA THR A 142 1.43 -21.93 -21.34
C THR A 142 1.40 -20.76 -22.30
N ALA A 143 2.31 -20.77 -23.25
CA ALA A 143 2.40 -19.71 -24.26
C ALA A 143 1.13 -19.65 -25.12
N GLY A 144 0.58 -18.45 -25.28
CA GLY A 144 -0.59 -18.20 -26.13
C GLY A 144 -1.95 -18.38 -25.46
N GLU A 145 -2.01 -18.96 -24.28
CA GLU A 145 -3.25 -19.08 -23.49
C GLU A 145 -3.47 -17.87 -22.62
N PHE A 146 -4.72 -17.33 -22.62
CA PHE A 146 -5.10 -16.20 -21.77
C PHE A 146 -5.46 -16.72 -20.38
N PRO A 147 -4.69 -16.39 -19.34
CA PRO A 147 -4.74 -17.12 -18.06
C PRO A 147 -5.87 -16.70 -17.13
N ASN A 148 -6.49 -15.51 -17.29
CA ASN A 148 -7.38 -14.93 -16.28
C ASN A 148 -8.56 -15.81 -15.89
N PHE A 149 -9.14 -16.57 -16.82
CA PHE A 149 -10.31 -17.39 -16.51
C PHE A 149 -9.92 -18.58 -15.63
N GLU A 150 -8.87 -19.29 -16.03
CA GLU A 150 -8.35 -20.42 -15.26
C GLU A 150 -7.81 -19.94 -13.90
N PHE A 151 -7.13 -18.80 -13.86
CA PHE A 151 -6.69 -18.16 -12.62
C PHE A 151 -7.87 -17.96 -11.65
N ILE A 152 -8.99 -17.39 -12.11
CA ILE A 152 -10.17 -17.14 -11.29
C ILE A 152 -10.79 -18.46 -10.79
N GLU A 153 -10.88 -19.47 -11.64
CA GLU A 153 -11.40 -20.78 -11.24
C GLU A 153 -10.56 -21.45 -10.15
N HIS A 154 -9.24 -21.41 -10.29
CA HIS A 154 -8.32 -21.92 -9.27
C HIS A 154 -8.42 -21.14 -7.96
N LEU A 155 -8.47 -19.81 -8.04
CA LEU A 155 -8.60 -18.95 -6.87
C LEU A 155 -9.94 -19.19 -6.14
N GLN A 156 -11.05 -19.24 -6.87
CA GLN A 156 -12.37 -19.53 -6.32
C GLN A 156 -12.38 -20.88 -5.60
N LYS A 157 -11.83 -21.92 -6.23
CA LYS A 157 -11.73 -23.26 -5.62
C LYS A 157 -10.87 -23.26 -4.36
N ALA A 158 -9.82 -22.45 -4.31
CA ALA A 158 -8.95 -22.33 -3.16
C ALA A 158 -9.66 -21.68 -1.97
N LEU A 159 -10.48 -20.64 -2.21
CA LEU A 159 -11.10 -19.80 -1.21
C LEU A 159 -12.52 -20.22 -0.79
N SER A 160 -13.18 -21.09 -1.54
CA SER A 160 -14.56 -21.53 -1.24
C SER A 160 -14.66 -22.64 -0.20
N LYS A 161 -13.58 -22.95 0.51
CA LYS A 161 -13.52 -24.07 1.47
C LYS A 161 -14.07 -23.72 2.84
N ASP A 162 -14.04 -22.46 3.20
CA ASP A 162 -14.49 -21.92 4.48
C ASP A 162 -14.82 -20.42 4.37
N GLU A 163 -15.18 -19.80 5.50
CA GLU A 163 -15.57 -18.38 5.61
C GLU A 163 -14.46 -17.53 6.28
N GLY A 164 -13.24 -17.99 6.22
CA GLY A 164 -12.09 -17.29 6.83
C GLY A 164 -11.84 -15.91 6.22
N THR A 165 -11.22 -15.03 7.00
CA THR A 165 -10.88 -13.68 6.53
C THR A 165 -9.79 -13.73 5.48
N ILE A 166 -10.00 -13.04 4.35
CA ILE A 166 -9.08 -13.01 3.22
C ILE A 166 -8.30 -11.69 3.21
N PHE A 167 -6.98 -11.80 3.23
CA PHE A 167 -6.05 -10.68 3.09
C PHE A 167 -5.38 -10.70 1.73
N LYS A 168 -5.35 -9.53 1.09
CA LYS A 168 -4.55 -9.28 -0.11
C LYS A 168 -3.74 -8.00 0.07
N PHE A 169 -2.53 -7.96 -0.48
CA PHE A 169 -1.62 -6.84 -0.27
C PHE A 169 -2.06 -5.55 -0.97
N ALA A 170 -2.68 -5.58 -2.11
CA ALA A 170 -3.07 -4.40 -2.87
C ALA A 170 -4.49 -4.51 -3.44
N THR A 171 -5.01 -3.39 -3.94
CA THR A 171 -6.27 -3.34 -4.68
C THR A 171 -5.98 -3.58 -6.16
N HIS A 172 -5.93 -4.83 -6.56
CA HIS A 172 -5.85 -5.22 -7.98
C HIS A 172 -7.22 -5.54 -8.52
#